data_28f9397ff68a4487039d0ddc674951f5
#
_entry.id   28f9397ff68a4487039d0ddc674951f5
#
_cell.length_a   1.000
_cell.length_b   1.000
_cell.length_c   1.000
_cell.angle_alpha   90.00
_cell.angle_beta   90.00
_cell.angle_gamma   90.00
#
_symmetry.space_group_name_H-M   'P 1'
#
loop_
_entity.id
_entity.type
_entity.pdbx_description
1 polymer ?
#
loop_
_entity_poly.entity_id
_entity_poly.type
_entity_poly.pdbx_seq_one_letter_code
_entity_poly.pdbx_strand_id
1 'polypeptide(L)'
;MKVPVALVAVPVLAAALAGCSVDMGGFSFVSDERGTRSSSASARVSTQEAMLTPEGECSADVSLDPSTRPLPKEIAVGITECELVRLKNKRPTDVLIGDNGRGQREVQVLYSEPGNREIYMFTDNRLSRIVKPGQPEQQG
;
A
#
# COMPACT_ATOMS: atom_id res chain seq x y z
N MET A 1 -36.04 -17.01 50.27
CA MET A 1 -34.66 -16.53 50.36
C MET A 1 -34.54 -15.22 49.56
N LYS A 2 -34.39 -14.10 50.28
CA LYS A 2 -34.34 -12.78 49.65
C LYS A 2 -32.88 -12.44 49.39
N VAL A 3 -32.53 -12.20 48.12
CA VAL A 3 -31.19 -11.73 47.73
C VAL A 3 -31.18 -10.20 47.77
N PRO A 4 -30.31 -9.57 48.51
CA PRO A 4 -30.20 -8.11 48.50
C PRO A 4 -29.49 -7.61 47.23
N VAL A 5 -30.15 -6.70 46.55
CA VAL A 5 -29.60 -5.95 45.43
C VAL A 5 -28.62 -4.91 45.98
N ALA A 6 -27.34 -5.11 45.80
CA ALA A 6 -26.31 -4.10 46.12
C ALA A 6 -26.26 -3.09 44.98
N LEU A 7 -26.65 -1.86 45.29
CA LEU A 7 -26.47 -0.67 44.47
C LEU A 7 -24.98 -0.33 44.41
N VAL A 8 -24.33 -0.56 43.29
CA VAL A 8 -22.96 -0.11 43.02
C VAL A 8 -23.05 1.28 42.39
N ALA A 9 -22.67 2.28 43.15
CA ALA A 9 -22.51 3.62 42.64
C ALA A 9 -21.23 3.72 41.83
N VAL A 10 -21.39 4.02 40.53
CA VAL A 10 -20.28 4.26 39.60
C VAL A 10 -19.91 5.76 39.68
N PRO A 11 -18.70 6.14 40.04
CA PRO A 11 -18.27 7.53 39.93
C PRO A 11 -17.97 7.86 38.47
N VAL A 12 -18.65 8.87 37.96
CA VAL A 12 -18.38 9.48 36.66
C VAL A 12 -17.10 10.28 36.76
N LEU A 13 -16.04 9.75 36.18
CA LEU A 13 -14.78 10.48 36.03
C LEU A 13 -14.92 11.40 34.81
N ALA A 14 -15.04 12.70 35.03
CA ALA A 14 -14.98 13.70 33.97
C ALA A 14 -13.53 13.82 33.49
N ALA A 15 -13.23 13.25 32.34
CA ALA A 15 -11.96 13.48 31.66
C ALA A 15 -12.02 14.83 30.93
N ALA A 16 -11.22 15.78 31.41
CA ALA A 16 -10.97 17.04 30.73
C ALA A 16 -10.21 16.77 29.44
N LEU A 17 -10.85 16.99 28.28
CA LEU A 17 -10.21 17.02 26.98
C LEU A 17 -9.36 18.28 26.88
N ALA A 18 -8.06 18.15 27.13
CA ALA A 18 -7.09 19.17 26.75
C ALA A 18 -7.04 19.23 25.24
N GLY A 19 -7.63 20.28 24.66
CA GLY A 19 -7.58 20.53 23.25
C GLY A 19 -6.15 20.77 22.79
N CYS A 20 -5.62 19.89 21.95
CA CYS A 20 -4.44 20.20 21.15
C CYS A 20 -4.83 21.25 20.12
N SER A 21 -4.46 22.50 20.38
CA SER A 21 -4.51 23.55 19.38
C SER A 21 -3.49 23.20 18.30
N VAL A 22 -3.95 22.72 17.18
CA VAL A 22 -3.13 22.66 15.97
C VAL A 22 -3.03 24.09 15.47
N ASP A 23 -1.91 24.72 15.75
CA ASP A 23 -1.54 26.00 15.17
C ASP A 23 -1.30 25.78 13.67
N MET A 24 -2.36 25.98 12.89
CA MET A 24 -2.22 26.10 11.46
C MET A 24 -1.59 27.46 11.18
N GLY A 25 -0.26 27.46 11.19
CA GLY A 25 0.53 28.61 10.77
C GLY A 25 0.01 29.16 9.47
N GLY A 26 -0.42 30.43 9.54
CA GLY A 26 -1.07 31.12 8.45
C GLY A 26 -0.26 31.08 7.16
N PHE A 27 -0.90 30.61 6.12
CA PHE A 27 -0.46 30.86 4.76
C PHE A 27 -0.73 32.34 4.45
N SER A 28 0.23 33.19 4.73
CA SER A 28 0.23 34.56 4.25
C SER A 28 0.62 34.51 2.77
N PHE A 29 -0.37 34.62 1.91
CA PHE A 29 -0.13 34.98 0.52
C PHE A 29 0.22 36.47 0.49
N VAL A 30 1.49 36.77 0.65
CA VAL A 30 2.03 38.09 0.30
C VAL A 30 2.38 38.03 -1.16
N SER A 31 1.54 38.64 -1.98
CA SER A 31 1.90 39.00 -3.33
C SER A 31 2.96 40.11 -3.22
N ASP A 32 4.21 39.77 -3.31
CA ASP A 32 5.26 40.77 -3.53
C ASP A 32 6.01 40.42 -4.82
N GLU A 33 5.70 41.24 -5.78
CA GLU A 33 6.30 41.34 -7.08
C GLU A 33 7.68 41.99 -6.92
N ARG A 34 8.72 41.22 -7.03
CA ARG A 34 10.07 41.53 -7.50
C ARG A 34 11.14 40.68 -6.83
N GLY A 35 11.74 39.82 -7.59
CA GLY A 35 13.00 39.24 -7.17
C GLY A 35 13.22 37.81 -7.65
N THR A 36 13.69 37.71 -8.86
CA THR A 36 14.34 36.55 -9.45
C THR A 36 15.29 35.90 -8.44
N ARG A 37 14.87 34.84 -7.78
CA ARG A 37 15.76 33.83 -7.24
C ARG A 37 15.11 32.49 -7.47
N SER A 38 15.57 31.83 -8.52
CA SER A 38 15.40 30.40 -8.73
C SER A 38 15.82 29.64 -7.47
N SER A 39 14.89 29.48 -6.55
CA SER A 39 14.98 28.40 -5.60
C SER A 39 14.55 27.16 -6.35
N SER A 40 15.52 26.46 -6.89
CA SER A 40 15.31 25.06 -7.29
C SER A 40 14.90 24.30 -6.04
N ALA A 41 13.62 24.38 -5.70
CA ALA A 41 13.00 23.36 -4.91
C ALA A 41 13.12 22.10 -5.76
N SER A 42 14.17 21.32 -5.53
CA SER A 42 14.19 19.93 -5.93
C SER A 42 12.97 19.31 -5.28
N ALA A 43 11.85 19.34 -5.98
CA ALA A 43 10.77 18.45 -5.74
C ALA A 43 11.44 17.07 -5.79
N ARG A 44 11.67 16.48 -4.62
CA ARG A 44 11.96 15.07 -4.54
C ARG A 44 10.73 14.43 -5.12
N VAL A 45 10.79 14.13 -6.40
CA VAL A 45 9.84 13.24 -7.04
C VAL A 45 10.02 11.94 -6.27
N SER A 46 9.16 11.77 -5.28
CA SER A 46 8.99 10.50 -4.63
C SER A 46 8.51 9.58 -5.76
N THR A 47 9.42 8.81 -6.31
CA THR A 47 9.11 7.81 -7.32
C THR A 47 8.33 6.72 -6.60
N GLN A 48 7.03 6.98 -6.38
CA GLN A 48 6.13 5.96 -5.88
C GLN A 48 6.02 4.91 -6.99
N GLU A 49 6.58 3.74 -6.73
CA GLU A 49 6.41 2.61 -7.63
C GLU A 49 4.93 2.30 -7.78
N ALA A 50 4.50 1.98 -9.00
CA ALA A 50 3.14 1.60 -9.27
C ALA A 50 2.73 0.41 -8.43
N MET A 51 1.57 0.51 -7.79
CA MET A 51 0.97 -0.54 -6.99
C MET A 51 -0.30 -1.06 -7.67
N LEU A 52 -0.64 -2.29 -7.39
CA LEU A 52 -1.86 -2.90 -7.89
C LEU A 52 -3.06 -2.43 -7.05
N THR A 53 -4.17 -2.15 -7.74
CA THR A 53 -5.47 -1.85 -7.11
C THR A 53 -6.25 -3.14 -6.85
N PRO A 54 -7.28 -3.12 -5.98
CA PRO A 54 -8.15 -4.28 -5.78
C PRO A 54 -8.82 -4.79 -7.06
N GLU A 55 -9.00 -3.93 -8.05
CA GLU A 55 -9.57 -4.24 -9.36
C GLU A 55 -8.55 -4.90 -10.31
N GLY A 56 -7.31 -5.05 -9.87
CA GLY A 56 -6.24 -5.67 -10.65
C GLY A 56 -5.63 -4.74 -11.71
N GLU A 57 -5.75 -3.45 -11.52
CA GLU A 57 -5.14 -2.42 -12.36
C GLU A 57 -3.94 -1.79 -11.67
N CYS A 58 -2.96 -1.37 -12.44
CA CYS A 58 -1.84 -0.63 -11.90
C CYS A 58 -2.22 0.83 -11.69
N SER A 59 -1.88 1.41 -10.53
CA SER A 59 -2.11 2.83 -10.27
C SER A 59 -1.44 3.68 -11.36
N ALA A 60 -2.22 4.57 -11.95
CA ALA A 60 -1.82 5.33 -13.13
C ALA A 60 -0.77 6.42 -12.88
N ASP A 61 -0.51 6.73 -11.61
CA ASP A 61 0.31 7.88 -11.22
C ASP A 61 1.81 7.67 -11.34
N VAL A 62 2.22 6.51 -11.75
CA VAL A 62 3.61 6.30 -12.09
C VAL A 62 3.77 6.47 -13.58
N SER A 63 4.15 7.66 -13.97
CA SER A 63 4.92 7.85 -15.20
C SER A 63 6.06 6.86 -15.11
N LEU A 64 5.85 5.71 -15.72
CA LEU A 64 6.92 4.77 -15.95
C LEU A 64 7.87 5.47 -16.89
N ASP A 65 8.78 6.20 -16.29
CA ASP A 65 9.96 6.57 -17.00
C ASP A 65 10.65 5.24 -17.38
N PRO A 66 10.55 4.81 -18.63
CA PRO A 66 11.15 3.56 -19.07
C PRO A 66 12.67 3.54 -18.85
N SER A 67 13.25 4.66 -18.46
CA SER A 67 14.68 4.81 -18.18
C SER A 67 15.08 4.34 -16.78
N THR A 68 14.15 4.17 -15.82
CA THR A 68 14.53 3.89 -14.44
C THR A 68 14.70 2.41 -14.13
N ARG A 69 13.95 1.53 -14.80
CA ARG A 69 14.11 0.08 -14.62
C ARG A 69 13.53 -0.67 -15.81
N PRO A 70 14.33 -1.46 -16.53
CA PRO A 70 13.82 -2.32 -17.59
C PRO A 70 12.87 -3.38 -17.01
N LEU A 71 11.81 -3.71 -17.76
CA LEU A 71 10.90 -4.80 -17.38
C LEU A 71 11.70 -6.10 -17.24
N PRO A 72 11.55 -6.85 -16.13
CA PRO A 72 12.15 -8.16 -15.99
C PRO A 72 11.76 -9.10 -17.13
N LYS A 73 12.64 -10.02 -17.49
CA LYS A 73 12.38 -10.99 -18.57
C LYS A 73 11.52 -12.17 -18.11
N GLU A 74 11.46 -12.39 -16.80
CA GLU A 74 10.77 -13.54 -16.20
C GLU A 74 10.15 -13.15 -14.85
N ILE A 75 9.18 -13.96 -14.41
CA ILE A 75 8.55 -13.81 -13.11
C ILE A 75 9.46 -14.46 -12.06
N ALA A 76 10.06 -13.64 -11.22
CA ALA A 76 10.95 -14.07 -10.14
C ALA A 76 10.71 -13.25 -8.87
N VAL A 77 11.18 -13.78 -7.74
CA VAL A 77 11.14 -13.06 -6.45
C VAL A 77 11.79 -11.67 -6.61
N GLY A 78 11.15 -10.64 -6.03
CA GLY A 78 11.62 -9.26 -6.06
C GLY A 78 11.01 -8.38 -7.15
N ILE A 79 10.25 -8.92 -8.12
CA ILE A 79 9.49 -8.10 -9.07
C ILE A 79 8.35 -7.36 -8.37
N THR A 80 7.88 -6.26 -8.96
CA THR A 80 6.74 -5.51 -8.44
C THR A 80 5.40 -6.13 -8.85
N GLU A 81 4.34 -5.73 -8.14
CA GLU A 81 2.96 -6.12 -8.46
C GLU A 81 2.60 -5.80 -9.93
N CYS A 82 2.94 -4.61 -10.39
CA CYS A 82 2.66 -4.18 -11.76
C CYS A 82 3.56 -4.83 -12.81
N GLU A 83 4.81 -5.17 -12.47
CA GLU A 83 5.66 -5.97 -13.35
C GLU A 83 5.07 -7.36 -13.57
N LEU A 84 4.49 -7.99 -12.53
CA LEU A 84 3.79 -9.27 -12.66
C LEU A 84 2.65 -9.18 -13.69
N VAL A 85 1.75 -8.19 -13.57
CA VAL A 85 0.61 -8.02 -14.48
C VAL A 85 1.08 -7.85 -15.93
N ARG A 86 2.17 -7.10 -16.14
CA ARG A 86 2.77 -6.91 -17.46
C ARG A 86 3.37 -8.19 -18.02
N LEU A 87 4.13 -8.93 -17.20
CA LEU A 87 4.72 -10.20 -17.61
C LEU A 87 3.68 -11.26 -17.93
N LYS A 88 2.58 -11.28 -17.15
CA LYS A 88 1.43 -12.16 -17.44
C LYS A 88 0.65 -11.71 -18.66
N ASN A 89 0.74 -10.43 -19.03
CA ASN A 89 -0.07 -9.82 -20.10
C ASN A 89 -1.57 -10.10 -19.96
N LYS A 90 -2.02 -10.21 -18.71
CA LYS A 90 -3.39 -10.59 -18.36
C LYS A 90 -3.75 -9.99 -17.00
N ARG A 91 -5.00 -9.54 -16.87
CA ARG A 91 -5.54 -9.08 -15.59
C ARG A 91 -5.64 -10.27 -14.61
N PRO A 92 -5.31 -10.07 -13.33
CA PRO A 92 -5.55 -11.09 -12.30
C PRO A 92 -7.03 -11.49 -12.21
N THR A 93 -7.26 -12.70 -11.75
CA THR A 93 -8.62 -13.19 -11.43
C THR A 93 -9.13 -12.54 -10.15
N ASP A 94 -8.25 -12.34 -9.19
CA ASP A 94 -8.58 -11.73 -7.89
C ASP A 94 -7.33 -11.08 -7.27
N VAL A 95 -7.54 -10.04 -6.47
CA VAL A 95 -6.49 -9.32 -5.74
C VAL A 95 -6.95 -9.07 -4.32
N LEU A 96 -6.23 -9.62 -3.35
CA LEU A 96 -6.46 -9.38 -1.94
C LEU A 96 -5.34 -8.48 -1.40
N ILE A 97 -5.72 -7.35 -0.84
CA ILE A 97 -4.82 -6.36 -0.28
C ILE A 97 -5.06 -6.26 1.22
N GLY A 98 -4.01 -6.33 2.01
CA GLY A 98 -4.04 -6.20 3.46
C GLY A 98 -2.70 -5.73 4.01
N ASP A 99 -2.58 -5.79 5.31
CA ASP A 99 -1.36 -5.49 6.04
C ASP A 99 -0.98 -6.68 6.92
N ASN A 100 0.31 -6.93 7.07
CA ASN A 100 0.77 -7.91 8.04
C ASN A 100 0.80 -7.29 9.46
N GLY A 101 1.04 -8.13 10.47
CA GLY A 101 1.13 -7.67 11.85
C GLY A 101 2.28 -6.68 12.14
N ARG A 102 3.10 -6.34 11.15
CA ARG A 102 4.21 -5.38 11.23
C ARG A 102 3.93 -4.06 10.51
N GLY A 103 2.72 -3.88 9.99
CA GLY A 103 2.32 -2.70 9.23
C GLY A 103 2.87 -2.65 7.80
N GLN A 104 3.36 -3.77 7.27
CA GLN A 104 3.77 -3.87 5.88
C GLN A 104 2.59 -4.27 5.01
N ARG A 105 2.48 -3.66 3.84
CA ARG A 105 1.46 -4.02 2.86
C ARG A 105 1.69 -5.44 2.34
N GLU A 106 0.67 -6.27 2.41
CA GLU A 106 0.66 -7.59 1.79
C GLU A 106 -0.40 -7.67 0.70
N VAL A 107 -0.02 -8.24 -0.44
CA VAL A 107 -0.93 -8.43 -1.57
C VAL A 107 -0.83 -9.86 -2.06
N GLN A 108 -2.00 -10.49 -2.24
CA GLN A 108 -2.12 -11.79 -2.89
C GLN A 108 -2.78 -11.62 -4.24
N VAL A 109 -2.10 -12.02 -5.29
CA VAL A 109 -2.58 -11.91 -6.66
C VAL A 109 -2.87 -13.31 -7.18
N LEU A 110 -4.14 -13.57 -7.51
CA LEU A 110 -4.60 -14.84 -8.00
C LEU A 110 -4.76 -14.84 -9.52
N TYR A 111 -4.16 -15.79 -10.18
CA TYR A 111 -4.48 -16.19 -11.55
C TYR A 111 -5.07 -17.59 -11.53
N SER A 112 -6.33 -17.70 -11.91
CA SER A 112 -7.04 -18.99 -11.97
C SER A 112 -7.52 -19.26 -13.39
N GLU A 113 -7.00 -20.33 -13.97
CA GLU A 113 -7.38 -20.85 -15.28
C GLU A 113 -7.81 -22.32 -15.11
N PRO A 114 -8.62 -22.86 -16.02
CA PRO A 114 -8.97 -24.27 -15.98
C PRO A 114 -7.72 -25.16 -15.94
N GLY A 115 -7.55 -25.90 -14.84
CA GLY A 115 -6.39 -26.77 -14.62
C GLY A 115 -5.11 -26.09 -14.14
N ASN A 116 -5.10 -24.77 -13.99
CA ASN A 116 -3.94 -24.06 -13.48
C ASN A 116 -4.37 -22.92 -12.52
N ARG A 117 -3.84 -22.95 -11.32
CA ARG A 117 -4.05 -21.90 -10.31
C ARG A 117 -2.70 -21.45 -9.77
N GLU A 118 -2.46 -20.17 -9.83
CA GLU A 118 -1.22 -19.57 -9.32
C GLU A 118 -1.54 -18.43 -8.37
N ILE A 119 -0.88 -18.41 -7.22
CA ILE A 119 -0.98 -17.33 -6.23
C ILE A 119 0.39 -16.69 -6.09
N TYR A 120 0.46 -15.39 -6.27
CA TYR A 120 1.64 -14.59 -6.09
C TYR A 120 1.48 -13.72 -4.85
N MET A 121 2.41 -13.85 -3.92
CA MET A 121 2.37 -13.11 -2.65
C MET A 121 3.43 -12.02 -2.66
N PHE A 122 3.00 -10.80 -2.37
CA PHE A 122 3.85 -9.61 -2.30
C PHE A 122 3.90 -9.07 -0.89
N THR A 123 5.05 -8.53 -0.52
CA THR A 123 5.27 -7.75 0.69
C THR A 123 5.94 -6.44 0.27
N ASP A 124 5.35 -5.30 0.66
CA ASP A 124 5.84 -3.97 0.28
C ASP A 124 6.15 -3.83 -1.22
N ASN A 125 5.18 -4.22 -2.07
CA ASN A 125 5.28 -4.17 -3.52
C ASN A 125 6.41 -5.02 -4.13
N ARG A 126 6.87 -6.06 -3.42
CA ARG A 126 7.89 -7.01 -3.91
C ARG A 126 7.37 -8.44 -3.81
N LEU A 127 7.52 -9.20 -4.89
CA LEU A 127 7.16 -10.61 -4.91
C LEU A 127 8.04 -11.38 -3.92
N SER A 128 7.41 -12.00 -2.93
CA SER A 128 8.06 -12.78 -1.88
C SER A 128 7.91 -14.27 -2.08
N ARG A 129 6.78 -14.72 -2.66
CA ARG A 129 6.45 -16.13 -2.81
C ARG A 129 5.54 -16.38 -4.01
N ILE A 130 5.74 -17.55 -4.63
CA ILE A 130 4.87 -18.07 -5.68
C ILE A 130 4.33 -19.42 -5.21
N VAL A 131 3.00 -19.59 -5.19
CA VAL A 131 2.32 -20.83 -4.82
C VAL A 131 1.61 -21.37 -6.05
N LYS A 132 2.00 -22.58 -6.46
CA LYS A 132 1.38 -23.35 -7.54
C LYS A 132 0.90 -24.68 -7.02
N PRO A 133 -0.35 -25.11 -7.28
CA PRO A 133 -0.81 -26.42 -6.87
C PRO A 133 0.10 -27.50 -7.44
N GLY A 134 0.57 -28.43 -6.58
CA GLY A 134 1.41 -29.56 -7.00
C GLY A 134 2.88 -29.25 -7.18
N GLN A 135 3.35 -28.06 -6.87
CA GLN A 135 4.78 -27.73 -6.80
C GLN A 135 5.19 -27.36 -5.38
N PRO A 136 6.39 -27.73 -4.92
CA PRO A 136 6.90 -27.23 -3.64
C PRO A 136 7.02 -25.71 -3.71
N GLU A 137 6.70 -25.05 -2.59
CA GLU A 137 6.77 -23.59 -2.50
C GLU A 137 8.18 -23.09 -2.82
N GLN A 138 8.26 -22.23 -3.81
CA GLN A 138 9.50 -21.50 -4.09
C GLN A 138 9.54 -20.29 -3.16
N GLN A 139 10.21 -20.47 -2.04
CA GLN A 139 10.59 -19.37 -1.15
C GLN A 139 11.97 -18.88 -1.59
N GLY A 140 12.02 -17.59 -1.85
CA GLY A 140 13.29 -16.91 -2.12
C GLY A 140 14.03 -16.60 -0.81
#